data_76efc8cdb581e6b92bb02f3e566bdac6
#
_entry.id   76efc8cdb581e6b92bb02f3e566bdac6
#
_cell.length_a   1.000
_cell.length_b   1.000
_cell.length_c   1.000
_cell.angle_alpha   90.00
_cell.angle_beta   90.00
_cell.angle_gamma   90.00
#
_symmetry.space_group_name_H-M   'P 1'
#
loop_
_entity.id
_entity.type
_entity.pdbx_description
1 polymer ?
#
loop_
_entity_poly.entity_id
_entity_poly.type
_entity_poly.pdbx_seq_one_letter_code
_entity_poly.pdbx_strand_id
1 'polypeptide(L)'
;MHRLHLPGSKSTSAPAFTEPGAAEAWLAGLAPKSAGEAQAAILEQIEALDGSDLESPQIITLLNLLRSAAVPRQAIAEVSFTRKPLPMAPDEERAFEVAQQLWTRLGIAYLRLTPQCTPANRCLPLHRAVTAFRVADRCHFLAARTCPKLLDTLYLSVFSAAEANGILRRPLLDSDYPQHGKGTISGQLAWAFLVRATDPYHLSAIQLQVVNRAFSRWRELLTFETPTGIRKHAYHLDIAKLLGEELPAEIPHFLDMRVVVHKLAQRIKKLEDGESPEALKLGRFLSAAAATRLLKDIEKHLHPRRSGESSASGELDVVFGGEDAYGLLNNKTLNSLETEGAADRSLSYQRMAQFGFDRVSQMPTAVTKKLGIPSERWRLADGIATRAPGTSESRLLAPSLIAARIADGMPTLGVLASLRADHDGRLAARLRWQNGTVEAGTLKRLAPRGNKLVRVPAFLIQEEGEYSLIVPADAGIRLGVVVELTGTSINELVPTETLERGTDFVHYAGKPK
;
A
#
# COMPACT_ATOMS: atom_id res chain seq x y z
N MET A 1 -1.28 20.84 -29.27
CA MET A 1 -0.57 19.57 -29.02
C MET A 1 0.54 19.84 -28.03
N HIS A 2 0.35 19.53 -26.76
CA HIS A 2 1.45 19.51 -25.81
C HIS A 2 2.44 18.43 -26.30
N ARG A 3 3.64 18.86 -26.74
CA ARG A 3 4.74 17.93 -27.01
C ARG A 3 5.19 17.38 -25.66
N LEU A 4 4.73 16.18 -25.37
CA LEU A 4 5.15 15.44 -24.19
C LEU A 4 6.64 15.15 -24.33
N HIS A 5 7.44 15.75 -23.46
CA HIS A 5 8.82 15.36 -23.29
C HIS A 5 8.88 14.00 -22.58
N LEU A 6 8.75 12.93 -23.36
CA LEU A 6 9.03 11.60 -22.85
C LEU A 6 10.51 11.53 -22.47
N PRO A 7 10.86 10.92 -21.34
CA PRO A 7 12.25 10.69 -20.95
C PRO A 7 12.98 10.00 -22.11
N GLY A 8 14.16 10.48 -22.48
CA GLY A 8 14.98 9.86 -23.52
C GLY A 8 15.33 8.42 -23.21
N SER A 9 15.71 7.64 -24.22
CA SER A 9 16.38 6.36 -24.00
C SER A 9 17.67 6.60 -23.23
N LYS A 10 17.90 5.79 -22.20
CA LYS A 10 19.13 5.85 -21.39
C LYS A 10 20.21 4.90 -21.90
N SER A 11 19.84 3.94 -22.75
CA SER A 11 20.77 2.93 -23.22
C SER A 11 21.50 3.39 -24.47
N THR A 12 22.81 3.20 -24.45
CA THR A 12 23.68 3.28 -25.64
C THR A 12 24.06 1.89 -26.14
N SER A 13 23.58 0.83 -25.48
CA SER A 13 23.88 -0.56 -25.81
C SER A 13 22.99 -1.03 -26.95
N ALA A 14 23.56 -1.80 -27.86
CA ALA A 14 22.77 -2.49 -28.89
C ALA A 14 21.93 -3.60 -28.26
N PRO A 15 20.70 -3.87 -28.76
CA PRO A 15 19.90 -4.99 -28.29
C PRO A 15 20.59 -6.33 -28.60
N ALA A 16 20.43 -7.30 -27.70
CA ALA A 16 21.01 -8.64 -27.85
C ALA A 16 20.38 -9.43 -29.01
N PHE A 17 19.25 -8.98 -29.53
CA PHE A 17 18.52 -9.59 -30.63
C PHE A 17 17.75 -8.53 -31.41
N THR A 18 17.57 -8.80 -32.69
CA THR A 18 16.79 -7.96 -33.60
C THR A 18 15.62 -8.70 -34.20
N GLU A 19 15.61 -10.05 -34.14
CA GLU A 19 14.59 -10.90 -34.74
C GLU A 19 13.80 -11.68 -33.65
N PRO A 20 12.51 -11.97 -33.87
CA PRO A 20 11.66 -12.69 -32.91
C PRO A 20 12.23 -14.03 -32.46
N GLY A 21 12.75 -14.86 -33.39
CA GLY A 21 13.31 -16.16 -33.04
C GLY A 21 14.56 -16.09 -32.16
N ALA A 22 15.40 -15.08 -32.38
CA ALA A 22 16.56 -14.81 -31.52
C ALA A 22 16.11 -14.32 -30.12
N ALA A 23 15.06 -13.51 -30.06
CA ALA A 23 14.47 -13.06 -28.80
C ALA A 23 13.89 -14.24 -27.99
N GLU A 24 13.18 -15.16 -28.63
CA GLU A 24 12.63 -16.36 -27.99
C GLU A 24 13.75 -17.26 -27.44
N ALA A 25 14.82 -17.49 -28.22
CA ALA A 25 15.98 -18.23 -27.75
C ALA A 25 16.68 -17.58 -26.57
N TRP A 26 16.83 -16.24 -26.60
CA TRP A 26 17.38 -15.47 -25.49
C TRP A 26 16.50 -15.57 -24.23
N LEU A 27 15.17 -15.44 -24.37
CA LEU A 27 14.21 -15.58 -23.29
C LEU A 27 14.22 -16.97 -22.66
N ALA A 28 14.40 -18.03 -23.46
CA ALA A 28 14.57 -19.40 -22.96
C ALA A 28 15.81 -19.52 -22.04
N GLY A 29 16.90 -18.79 -22.35
CA GLY A 29 18.09 -18.70 -21.52
C GLY A 29 17.88 -18.04 -20.14
N LEU A 30 16.76 -17.37 -19.93
CA LEU A 30 16.40 -16.79 -18.63
C LEU A 30 15.73 -17.79 -17.66
N ALA A 31 15.40 -19.00 -18.12
CA ALA A 31 14.69 -19.99 -17.30
C ALA A 31 15.41 -20.35 -15.98
N PRO A 32 16.75 -20.48 -15.91
CA PRO A 32 17.46 -20.79 -14.66
C PRO A 32 17.65 -19.58 -13.72
N LYS A 33 17.35 -18.36 -14.18
CA LYS A 33 17.52 -17.14 -13.38
C LYS A 33 16.36 -16.94 -12.40
N SER A 34 16.63 -16.30 -11.28
CA SER A 34 15.57 -15.81 -10.40
C SER A 34 14.65 -14.81 -11.12
N ALA A 35 13.45 -14.62 -10.60
CA ALA A 35 12.49 -13.67 -11.20
C ALA A 35 13.06 -12.24 -11.25
N GLY A 36 13.78 -11.81 -10.22
CA GLY A 36 14.42 -10.48 -10.18
C GLY A 36 15.55 -10.32 -11.21
N GLU A 37 16.44 -11.31 -11.33
CA GLU A 37 17.51 -11.32 -12.33
C GLU A 37 16.97 -11.35 -13.77
N ALA A 38 15.91 -12.15 -13.99
CA ALA A 38 15.25 -12.20 -15.29
C ALA A 38 14.58 -10.85 -15.64
N GLN A 39 13.93 -10.20 -14.66
CA GLN A 39 13.36 -8.86 -14.85
C GLN A 39 14.42 -7.80 -15.14
N ALA A 40 15.57 -7.84 -14.47
CA ALA A 40 16.68 -6.93 -14.73
C ALA A 40 17.21 -7.10 -16.17
N ALA A 41 17.43 -8.33 -16.60
CA ALA A 41 17.85 -8.62 -17.97
C ALA A 41 16.80 -8.17 -19.02
N ILE A 42 15.51 -8.37 -18.75
CA ILE A 42 14.43 -7.91 -19.64
C ILE A 42 14.41 -6.37 -19.70
N LEU A 43 14.59 -5.68 -18.57
CA LEU A 43 14.66 -4.21 -18.51
C LEU A 43 15.79 -3.68 -19.40
N GLU A 44 16.98 -4.25 -19.32
CA GLU A 44 18.13 -3.88 -20.18
C GLU A 44 17.79 -4.01 -21.67
N GLN A 45 17.09 -5.06 -22.05
CA GLN A 45 16.69 -5.25 -23.46
C GLN A 45 15.59 -4.28 -23.90
N ILE A 46 14.64 -3.92 -23.01
CA ILE A 46 13.62 -2.90 -23.30
C ILE A 46 14.31 -1.55 -23.55
N GLU A 47 15.28 -1.18 -22.72
CA GLU A 47 16.02 0.07 -22.87
C GLU A 47 16.89 0.09 -24.14
N ALA A 48 17.51 -1.03 -24.49
CA ALA A 48 18.29 -1.17 -25.71
C ALA A 48 17.41 -1.07 -26.97
N LEU A 49 16.24 -1.71 -26.98
CA LEU A 49 15.28 -1.65 -28.08
C LEU A 49 14.69 -0.23 -28.25
N ASP A 50 14.41 0.46 -27.13
CA ASP A 50 13.87 1.83 -27.16
C ASP A 50 14.88 2.85 -27.73
N GLY A 51 16.18 2.55 -27.68
CA GLY A 51 17.26 3.37 -28.26
C GLY A 51 17.75 2.88 -29.62
N SER A 52 17.18 1.82 -30.19
CA SER A 52 17.67 1.21 -31.43
C SER A 52 17.08 1.89 -32.69
N ASP A 53 17.78 1.71 -33.81
CA ASP A 53 17.35 2.20 -35.14
C ASP A 53 16.44 1.17 -35.88
N LEU A 54 15.90 0.18 -35.17
CA LEU A 54 14.99 -0.80 -35.76
C LEU A 54 13.65 -0.17 -36.15
N GLU A 55 12.95 -0.78 -37.10
CA GLU A 55 11.63 -0.32 -37.49
C GLU A 55 10.59 -0.54 -36.38
N SER A 56 9.67 0.40 -36.23
CA SER A 56 8.66 0.39 -35.17
C SER A 56 7.83 -0.89 -35.10
N PRO A 57 7.38 -1.55 -36.20
CA PRO A 57 6.66 -2.80 -36.11
C PRO A 57 7.53 -3.94 -35.53
N GLN A 58 8.82 -3.95 -35.87
CA GLN A 58 9.79 -4.91 -35.36
C GLN A 58 10.01 -4.72 -33.85
N ILE A 59 10.27 -3.47 -33.41
CA ILE A 59 10.41 -3.14 -31.99
C ILE A 59 9.15 -3.55 -31.20
N ILE A 60 7.95 -3.24 -31.69
CA ILE A 60 6.69 -3.61 -31.05
C ILE A 60 6.58 -5.12 -30.88
N THR A 61 6.97 -5.89 -31.89
CA THR A 61 6.94 -7.36 -31.83
C THR A 61 7.89 -7.87 -30.74
N LEU A 62 9.11 -7.35 -30.67
CA LEU A 62 10.11 -7.72 -29.66
C LEU A 62 9.68 -7.31 -28.26
N LEU A 63 9.16 -6.08 -28.08
CA LEU A 63 8.59 -5.64 -26.80
C LEU A 63 7.43 -6.51 -26.34
N ASN A 64 6.61 -7.03 -27.26
CA ASN A 64 5.53 -7.94 -26.93
C ASN A 64 6.04 -9.27 -26.38
N LEU A 65 7.10 -9.83 -26.94
CA LEU A 65 7.74 -11.05 -26.42
C LEU A 65 8.33 -10.81 -25.03
N LEU A 66 9.07 -9.71 -24.84
CA LEU A 66 9.62 -9.33 -23.54
C LEU A 66 8.52 -9.14 -22.49
N ARG A 67 7.42 -8.46 -22.84
CA ARG A 67 6.27 -8.27 -21.97
C ARG A 67 5.63 -9.61 -21.56
N SER A 68 5.38 -10.47 -22.51
CA SER A 68 4.78 -11.80 -22.25
C SER A 68 5.67 -12.64 -21.33
N ALA A 69 6.99 -12.49 -21.40
CA ALA A 69 7.93 -13.13 -20.49
C ALA A 69 7.98 -12.48 -19.11
N ALA A 70 7.78 -11.15 -19.00
CA ALA A 70 7.81 -10.42 -17.74
C ALA A 70 6.55 -10.66 -16.89
N VAL A 71 5.36 -10.76 -17.51
CA VAL A 71 4.06 -10.87 -16.81
C VAL A 71 4.01 -12.02 -15.80
N PRO A 72 4.33 -13.28 -16.12
CA PRO A 72 4.28 -14.36 -15.14
C PRO A 72 5.32 -14.24 -14.03
N ARG A 73 6.43 -13.53 -14.26
CA ARG A 73 7.51 -13.31 -13.29
C ARG A 73 7.20 -12.20 -12.30
N GLN A 74 6.27 -11.30 -12.65
CA GLN A 74 5.94 -10.13 -11.83
C GLN A 74 5.47 -10.51 -10.43
N ALA A 75 4.52 -11.43 -10.31
CA ALA A 75 3.98 -11.84 -9.02
C ALA A 75 5.05 -12.46 -8.10
N ILE A 76 6.05 -13.14 -8.67
CA ILE A 76 7.17 -13.74 -7.93
C ILE A 76 8.13 -12.64 -7.44
N ALA A 77 8.48 -11.70 -8.32
CA ALA A 77 9.38 -10.60 -7.99
C ALA A 77 8.79 -9.65 -6.94
N GLU A 78 7.47 -9.41 -6.98
CA GLU A 78 6.76 -8.57 -6.01
C GLU A 78 6.96 -9.02 -4.56
N VAL A 79 7.17 -10.31 -4.29
CA VAL A 79 7.37 -10.85 -2.92
C VAL A 79 8.58 -10.20 -2.22
N SER A 80 9.61 -9.84 -2.99
CA SER A 80 10.84 -9.27 -2.46
C SER A 80 10.67 -7.88 -1.84
N PHE A 81 9.67 -7.10 -2.28
CA PHE A 81 9.44 -5.73 -1.81
C PHE A 81 8.01 -5.47 -1.30
N THR A 82 7.12 -6.46 -1.32
CA THR A 82 5.73 -6.27 -0.86
C THR A 82 5.67 -6.05 0.64
N ARG A 83 5.19 -4.85 1.04
CA ARG A 83 4.96 -4.48 2.45
C ARG A 83 6.15 -4.80 3.36
N LYS A 84 7.34 -4.45 2.92
CA LYS A 84 8.54 -4.53 3.76
C LYS A 84 8.57 -3.37 4.75
N PRO A 85 9.26 -3.53 5.90
CA PRO A 85 9.49 -2.42 6.81
C PRO A 85 10.28 -1.29 6.14
N LEU A 86 9.89 -0.04 6.39
CA LEU A 86 10.51 1.16 5.82
C LEU A 86 11.44 1.86 6.82
N PRO A 87 12.60 2.33 6.34
CA PRO A 87 13.17 2.21 5.01
C PRO A 87 13.44 0.76 4.60
N MET A 88 13.29 0.44 3.32
CA MET A 88 13.58 -0.90 2.81
C MET A 88 15.08 -1.22 2.92
N ALA A 89 15.43 -2.52 3.01
CA ALA A 89 16.82 -2.97 2.88
C ALA A 89 17.32 -2.77 1.43
N PRO A 90 18.63 -2.67 1.20
CA PRO A 90 19.19 -2.37 -0.13
C PRO A 90 18.81 -3.38 -1.22
N ASP A 91 18.64 -4.65 -0.88
CA ASP A 91 18.20 -5.71 -1.80
C ASP A 91 16.70 -5.64 -2.09
N GLU A 92 15.88 -5.29 -1.08
CA GLU A 92 14.44 -5.05 -1.22
C GLU A 92 14.18 -3.82 -2.11
N GLU A 93 14.93 -2.72 -1.88
CA GLU A 93 14.86 -1.49 -2.67
C GLU A 93 15.26 -1.76 -4.13
N ARG A 94 16.37 -2.48 -4.37
CA ARG A 94 16.80 -2.84 -5.72
C ARG A 94 15.77 -3.68 -6.46
N ALA A 95 15.15 -4.65 -5.78
CA ALA A 95 14.10 -5.48 -6.38
C ALA A 95 12.87 -4.64 -6.78
N PHE A 96 12.48 -3.68 -5.94
CA PHE A 96 11.43 -2.73 -6.25
C PHE A 96 11.79 -1.84 -7.45
N GLU A 97 13.00 -1.27 -7.44
CA GLU A 97 13.47 -0.37 -8.52
C GLU A 97 13.48 -1.07 -9.87
N VAL A 98 13.99 -2.30 -9.96
CA VAL A 98 13.99 -3.08 -11.20
C VAL A 98 12.57 -3.33 -11.67
N ALA A 99 11.67 -3.77 -10.79
CA ALA A 99 10.30 -4.09 -11.17
C ALA A 99 9.54 -2.85 -11.67
N GLN A 100 9.57 -1.73 -10.94
CA GLN A 100 8.87 -0.51 -11.34
C GLN A 100 9.47 0.12 -12.61
N GLN A 101 10.80 0.09 -12.78
CA GLN A 101 11.47 0.60 -13.97
C GLN A 101 11.14 -0.23 -15.20
N LEU A 102 11.11 -1.56 -15.09
CA LEU A 102 10.74 -2.43 -16.21
C LEU A 102 9.39 -2.01 -16.80
N TRP A 103 8.36 -1.88 -15.96
CA TRP A 103 7.02 -1.54 -16.44
C TRP A 103 6.91 -0.08 -16.89
N THR A 104 7.59 0.84 -16.23
CA THR A 104 7.62 2.25 -16.63
C THR A 104 8.30 2.41 -18.00
N ARG A 105 9.48 1.78 -18.21
CA ARG A 105 10.22 1.84 -19.47
C ARG A 105 9.47 1.16 -20.61
N LEU A 106 8.89 0.01 -20.34
CA LEU A 106 8.05 -0.71 -21.31
C LEU A 106 6.87 0.16 -21.78
N GLY A 107 6.18 0.80 -20.86
CA GLY A 107 5.08 1.72 -21.17
C GLY A 107 5.53 2.93 -21.98
N ILE A 108 6.67 3.52 -21.64
CA ILE A 108 7.27 4.65 -22.39
C ILE A 108 7.64 4.22 -23.81
N ALA A 109 8.26 3.05 -24.00
CA ALA A 109 8.62 2.53 -25.31
C ALA A 109 7.38 2.35 -26.20
N TYR A 110 6.31 1.75 -25.69
CA TYR A 110 5.04 1.63 -26.45
C TYR A 110 4.45 3.02 -26.79
N LEU A 111 4.46 3.96 -25.85
CA LEU A 111 3.91 5.30 -26.07
C LEU A 111 4.71 6.06 -27.14
N ARG A 112 6.05 5.93 -27.14
CA ARG A 112 6.96 6.54 -28.12
C ARG A 112 6.75 6.00 -29.54
N LEU A 113 6.50 4.70 -29.67
CA LEU A 113 6.28 4.05 -30.96
C LEU A 113 4.88 4.33 -31.54
N THR A 114 3.91 4.73 -30.72
CA THR A 114 2.52 4.93 -31.17
C THR A 114 2.36 5.88 -32.35
N PRO A 115 3.01 7.07 -32.43
CA PRO A 115 2.88 7.98 -33.57
C PRO A 115 3.39 7.38 -34.88
N GLN A 116 4.33 6.44 -34.82
CA GLN A 116 4.95 5.77 -35.96
C GLN A 116 4.10 4.59 -36.48
N CYS A 117 3.08 4.18 -35.71
CA CYS A 117 2.14 3.12 -36.13
C CYS A 117 1.11 3.68 -37.11
N THR A 118 0.63 2.82 -38.01
CA THR A 118 -0.55 3.14 -38.82
C THR A 118 -1.77 3.40 -37.91
N PRO A 119 -2.73 4.26 -38.31
CA PRO A 119 -3.90 4.57 -37.46
C PRO A 119 -4.65 3.33 -36.97
N ALA A 120 -4.74 2.26 -37.78
CA ALA A 120 -5.39 1.01 -37.41
C ALA A 120 -4.69 0.29 -36.25
N ASN A 121 -3.36 0.43 -36.13
CA ASN A 121 -2.51 -0.30 -35.20
C ASN A 121 -2.14 0.48 -33.93
N ARG A 122 -2.53 1.76 -33.78
CA ARG A 122 -2.21 2.62 -32.61
C ARG A 122 -2.86 2.16 -31.31
N CYS A 123 -3.98 1.45 -31.39
CA CYS A 123 -4.73 1.06 -30.19
C CYS A 123 -3.94 0.08 -29.28
N LEU A 124 -3.26 -0.88 -29.88
CA LEU A 124 -2.52 -1.91 -29.13
C LEU A 124 -1.37 -1.33 -28.30
N PRO A 125 -0.41 -0.56 -28.85
CA PRO A 125 0.67 0.00 -28.04
C PRO A 125 0.16 0.96 -26.96
N LEU A 126 -0.85 1.81 -27.21
CA LEU A 126 -1.41 2.67 -26.17
C LEU A 126 -2.11 1.87 -25.06
N HIS A 127 -2.85 0.84 -25.39
CA HIS A 127 -3.47 -0.04 -24.39
C HIS A 127 -2.42 -0.75 -23.53
N ARG A 128 -1.32 -1.22 -24.14
CA ARG A 128 -0.20 -1.85 -23.45
C ARG A 128 0.59 -0.86 -22.61
N ALA A 129 0.75 0.39 -23.07
CA ALA A 129 1.40 1.45 -22.31
C ALA A 129 0.65 1.73 -21.01
N VAL A 130 -0.66 1.97 -21.07
CA VAL A 130 -1.45 2.24 -19.85
C VAL A 130 -1.49 1.02 -18.92
N THR A 131 -1.52 -0.20 -19.46
CA THR A 131 -1.45 -1.41 -18.64
C THR A 131 -0.10 -1.52 -17.93
N ALA A 132 1.01 -1.20 -18.61
CA ALA A 132 2.34 -1.21 -18.02
C ALA A 132 2.46 -0.16 -16.89
N PHE A 133 1.98 1.06 -17.09
CA PHE A 133 1.97 2.09 -16.05
C PHE A 133 1.14 1.69 -14.83
N ARG A 134 0.03 0.98 -15.02
CA ARG A 134 -0.75 0.44 -13.88
C ARG A 134 0.01 -0.64 -13.10
N VAL A 135 0.83 -1.45 -13.76
CA VAL A 135 1.70 -2.41 -13.05
C VAL A 135 2.80 -1.68 -12.30
N ALA A 136 3.39 -0.62 -12.88
CA ALA A 136 4.35 0.23 -12.20
C ALA A 136 3.73 0.90 -10.95
N ASP A 137 2.53 1.48 -11.04
CA ASP A 137 1.78 2.01 -9.90
C ASP A 137 1.60 0.94 -8.81
N ARG A 138 1.21 -0.26 -9.20
CA ARG A 138 1.04 -1.37 -8.27
C ARG A 138 2.35 -1.72 -7.54
N CYS A 139 3.49 -1.67 -8.21
CA CYS A 139 4.79 -1.84 -7.55
C CYS A 139 4.99 -0.79 -6.46
N HIS A 140 4.69 0.49 -6.74
CA HIS A 140 4.76 1.56 -5.74
C HIS A 140 3.82 1.32 -4.56
N PHE A 141 2.57 0.92 -4.81
CA PHE A 141 1.62 0.63 -3.72
C PHE A 141 2.06 -0.54 -2.85
N LEU A 142 2.57 -1.63 -3.45
CA LEU A 142 3.05 -2.79 -2.72
C LEU A 142 4.31 -2.50 -1.90
N ALA A 143 5.22 -1.71 -2.45
CA ALA A 143 6.44 -1.27 -1.79
C ALA A 143 6.21 -0.15 -0.76
N ALA A 144 4.99 0.37 -0.66
CA ALA A 144 4.67 1.57 0.11
C ALA A 144 5.60 2.76 -0.23
N ARG A 145 5.82 2.97 -1.54
CA ARG A 145 6.58 4.11 -2.10
C ARG A 145 5.65 5.06 -2.82
N THR A 146 5.84 6.35 -2.62
CA THR A 146 5.05 7.38 -3.33
C THR A 146 5.21 7.22 -4.84
N CYS A 147 4.09 7.23 -5.58
CA CYS A 147 4.15 7.22 -7.05
C CYS A 147 4.81 8.49 -7.57
N PRO A 148 5.74 8.37 -8.54
CA PRO A 148 6.39 9.55 -9.12
C PRO A 148 5.42 10.34 -10.01
N LYS A 149 5.55 11.66 -10.02
CA LYS A 149 4.80 12.54 -10.91
C LYS A 149 4.94 12.19 -12.40
N LEU A 150 6.05 11.55 -12.76
CA LEU A 150 6.23 11.03 -14.12
C LEU A 150 5.09 10.09 -14.53
N LEU A 151 4.62 9.20 -13.64
CA LEU A 151 3.51 8.30 -13.97
C LEU A 151 2.21 9.07 -14.21
N ASP A 152 1.97 10.17 -13.49
CA ASP A 152 0.82 11.05 -13.70
C ASP A 152 0.85 11.65 -15.09
N THR A 153 1.99 12.24 -15.46
CA THR A 153 2.23 12.78 -16.81
C THR A 153 2.07 11.72 -17.89
N LEU A 154 2.53 10.50 -17.67
CA LEU A 154 2.42 9.39 -18.62
C LEU A 154 0.96 8.93 -18.81
N TYR A 155 0.14 8.88 -17.76
CA TYR A 155 -1.29 8.60 -17.88
C TYR A 155 -2.03 9.67 -18.69
N LEU A 156 -1.75 10.94 -18.43
CA LEU A 156 -2.32 12.05 -19.17
C LEU A 156 -1.88 12.03 -20.65
N SER A 157 -0.65 11.57 -20.90
CA SER A 157 -0.09 11.40 -22.26
C SER A 157 -0.84 10.33 -23.05
N VAL A 158 -1.07 9.17 -22.41
CA VAL A 158 -1.86 8.09 -23.03
C VAL A 158 -3.28 8.59 -23.32
N PHE A 159 -3.90 9.31 -22.35
CA PHE A 159 -5.23 9.88 -22.54
C PHE A 159 -5.27 10.78 -23.78
N SER A 160 -4.40 11.80 -23.83
CA SER A 160 -4.34 12.76 -24.93
C SER A 160 -4.06 12.09 -26.28
N ALA A 161 -3.16 11.10 -26.32
CA ALA A 161 -2.84 10.37 -27.55
C ALA A 161 -4.03 9.50 -28.00
N ALA A 162 -4.74 8.85 -27.09
CA ALA A 162 -5.89 8.01 -27.42
C ALA A 162 -7.09 8.83 -27.88
N GLU A 163 -7.34 9.99 -27.24
CA GLU A 163 -8.39 10.94 -27.61
C GLU A 163 -8.15 11.52 -29.01
N ALA A 164 -6.93 12.03 -29.26
CA ALA A 164 -6.56 12.61 -30.56
C ALA A 164 -6.65 11.61 -31.72
N ASN A 165 -6.58 10.31 -31.44
CA ASN A 165 -6.72 9.25 -32.44
C ASN A 165 -8.13 8.64 -32.49
N GLY A 166 -9.08 9.07 -31.64
CA GLY A 166 -10.44 8.55 -31.58
C GLY A 166 -10.53 7.07 -31.13
N ILE A 167 -9.53 6.58 -30.39
CA ILE A 167 -9.41 5.15 -30.01
C ILE A 167 -9.58 4.94 -28.50
N LEU A 168 -9.88 5.98 -27.74
CA LEU A 168 -9.99 5.95 -26.27
C LEU A 168 -10.95 4.85 -25.77
N ARG A 169 -12.07 4.67 -26.48
CA ARG A 169 -13.13 3.68 -26.17
C ARG A 169 -13.10 2.43 -27.04
N ARG A 170 -12.05 2.23 -27.84
CA ARG A 170 -11.92 1.04 -28.68
C ARG A 170 -11.59 -0.18 -27.80
N PRO A 171 -12.43 -1.24 -27.78
CA PRO A 171 -12.20 -2.40 -26.95
C PRO A 171 -11.07 -3.26 -27.54
N LEU A 172 -10.20 -3.77 -26.64
CA LEU A 172 -9.09 -4.65 -26.97
C LEU A 172 -9.00 -5.77 -25.93
N LEU A 173 -8.68 -7.00 -26.38
CA LEU A 173 -8.32 -8.10 -25.51
C LEU A 173 -6.81 -8.13 -25.34
N ASP A 174 -6.34 -8.00 -24.11
CA ASP A 174 -4.93 -8.16 -23.78
C ASP A 174 -4.62 -9.65 -23.57
N SER A 175 -3.84 -10.23 -24.48
CA SER A 175 -3.49 -11.65 -24.45
C SER A 175 -2.73 -12.09 -23.20
N ASP A 176 -1.97 -11.17 -22.58
CA ASP A 176 -1.19 -11.47 -21.38
C ASP A 176 -2.03 -11.35 -20.09
N TYR A 177 -3.22 -10.74 -20.18
CA TYR A 177 -4.17 -10.60 -19.08
C TYR A 177 -5.60 -11.03 -19.47
N PRO A 178 -5.79 -12.27 -19.97
CA PRO A 178 -7.09 -12.73 -20.47
C PRO A 178 -8.19 -12.73 -19.40
N GLN A 179 -7.82 -12.85 -18.12
CA GLN A 179 -8.72 -12.81 -16.98
C GLN A 179 -9.45 -11.47 -16.80
N HIS A 180 -8.94 -10.40 -17.40
CA HIS A 180 -9.58 -9.08 -17.35
C HIS A 180 -10.60 -8.86 -18.47
N GLY A 181 -10.67 -9.78 -19.46
CA GLY A 181 -11.54 -9.65 -20.62
C GLY A 181 -11.18 -8.47 -21.51
N LYS A 182 -12.07 -8.15 -22.46
CA LYS A 182 -11.89 -6.95 -23.30
C LYS A 182 -11.96 -5.69 -22.43
N GLY A 183 -11.10 -4.74 -22.72
CA GLY A 183 -11.03 -3.44 -22.05
C GLY A 183 -10.69 -2.33 -23.02
N THR A 184 -11.00 -1.10 -22.63
CA THR A 184 -10.69 0.12 -23.37
C THR A 184 -9.53 0.87 -22.70
N ILE A 185 -8.88 1.77 -23.43
CA ILE A 185 -7.86 2.66 -22.83
C ILE A 185 -8.51 3.53 -21.75
N SER A 186 -9.73 4.03 -22.00
CA SER A 186 -10.53 4.77 -21.01
C SER A 186 -10.76 3.95 -19.74
N GLY A 187 -11.19 2.69 -19.87
CA GLY A 187 -11.39 1.80 -18.73
C GLY A 187 -10.11 1.51 -17.95
N GLN A 188 -8.96 1.36 -18.64
CA GLN A 188 -7.66 1.15 -17.97
C GLN A 188 -7.23 2.39 -17.15
N LEU A 189 -7.41 3.59 -17.69
CA LEU A 189 -7.14 4.85 -16.99
C LEU A 189 -8.08 5.05 -15.80
N ALA A 190 -9.37 4.82 -15.99
CA ALA A 190 -10.37 4.89 -14.93
C ALA A 190 -10.06 3.92 -13.78
N TRP A 191 -9.61 2.70 -14.10
CA TRP A 191 -9.15 1.74 -13.10
C TRP A 191 -7.93 2.23 -12.32
N ALA A 192 -6.92 2.82 -12.99
CA ALA A 192 -5.76 3.39 -12.32
C ALA A 192 -6.15 4.47 -11.30
N PHE A 193 -6.95 5.44 -11.75
CA PHE A 193 -7.39 6.55 -10.90
C PHE A 193 -8.30 6.10 -9.76
N LEU A 194 -9.17 5.11 -9.99
CA LEU A 194 -10.03 4.57 -8.95
C LEU A 194 -9.22 3.88 -7.84
N VAL A 195 -8.17 3.10 -8.18
CA VAL A 195 -7.28 2.50 -7.18
C VAL A 195 -6.55 3.58 -6.38
N ARG A 196 -6.02 4.61 -7.03
CA ARG A 196 -5.36 5.74 -6.34
C ARG A 196 -6.30 6.48 -5.40
N ALA A 197 -7.58 6.64 -5.78
CA ALA A 197 -8.59 7.31 -4.97
C ALA A 197 -8.93 6.57 -3.66
N THR A 198 -8.64 5.27 -3.57
CA THR A 198 -8.85 4.49 -2.35
C THR A 198 -7.71 4.60 -1.33
N ASP A 199 -6.70 5.44 -1.55
CA ASP A 199 -5.50 5.51 -0.70
C ASP A 199 -4.84 4.12 -0.50
N PRO A 200 -4.24 3.54 -1.55
CA PRO A 200 -3.79 2.14 -1.55
C PRO A 200 -2.70 1.82 -0.51
N TYR A 201 -2.12 2.84 0.12
CA TYR A 201 -1.04 2.69 1.10
C TYR A 201 -1.50 2.15 2.46
N HIS A 202 -2.78 2.31 2.82
CA HIS A 202 -3.34 1.72 4.04
C HIS A 202 -3.83 0.28 3.84
N LEU A 203 -3.96 -0.18 2.58
CA LEU A 203 -4.42 -1.53 2.26
C LEU A 203 -3.30 -2.55 2.42
N SER A 204 -3.58 -3.70 3.02
CA SER A 204 -2.67 -4.84 2.94
C SER A 204 -2.55 -5.36 1.50
N ALA A 205 -1.53 -6.17 1.20
CA ALA A 205 -1.36 -6.75 -0.14
C ALA A 205 -2.60 -7.54 -0.61
N ILE A 206 -3.23 -8.29 0.31
CA ILE A 206 -4.45 -9.06 0.02
C ILE A 206 -5.64 -8.13 -0.24
N GLN A 207 -5.81 -7.10 0.57
CA GLN A 207 -6.88 -6.12 0.38
C GLN A 207 -6.71 -5.39 -0.95
N LEU A 208 -5.50 -4.95 -1.28
CA LEU A 208 -5.19 -4.32 -2.57
C LEU A 208 -5.50 -5.26 -3.75
N GLN A 209 -5.23 -6.57 -3.61
CA GLN A 209 -5.57 -7.57 -4.63
C GLN A 209 -7.09 -7.68 -4.82
N VAL A 210 -7.88 -7.69 -3.74
CA VAL A 210 -9.35 -7.74 -3.77
C VAL A 210 -9.91 -6.49 -4.45
N VAL A 211 -9.44 -5.30 -4.05
CA VAL A 211 -9.82 -4.01 -4.65
C VAL A 211 -9.49 -3.99 -6.15
N ASN A 212 -8.29 -4.35 -6.50
CA ASN A 212 -7.82 -4.38 -7.89
C ASN A 212 -8.69 -5.34 -8.74
N ARG A 213 -9.07 -6.50 -8.19
CA ARG A 213 -9.96 -7.46 -8.85
C ARG A 213 -11.39 -6.93 -9.03
N ALA A 214 -11.93 -6.22 -8.05
CA ALA A 214 -13.25 -5.59 -8.16
C ALA A 214 -13.24 -4.49 -9.22
N PHE A 215 -12.26 -3.58 -9.16
CA PHE A 215 -12.19 -2.44 -10.05
C PHE A 215 -11.84 -2.82 -11.50
N SER A 216 -11.06 -3.89 -11.72
CA SER A 216 -10.84 -4.42 -13.07
C SER A 216 -12.13 -4.79 -13.79
N ARG A 217 -13.16 -5.20 -13.05
CA ARG A 217 -14.47 -5.59 -13.60
C ARG A 217 -15.44 -4.41 -13.77
N TRP A 218 -15.22 -3.35 -13.00
CA TRP A 218 -16.09 -2.17 -13.02
C TRP A 218 -15.52 -1.02 -13.85
N ARG A 219 -14.28 -1.15 -14.35
CA ARG A 219 -13.56 -0.10 -15.05
C ARG A 219 -14.30 0.50 -16.25
N GLU A 220 -15.05 -0.34 -16.99
CA GLU A 220 -15.80 0.11 -18.17
C GLU A 220 -17.15 0.79 -17.82
N LEU A 221 -17.50 0.85 -16.52
CA LEU A 221 -18.70 1.52 -16.03
C LEU A 221 -18.47 2.99 -15.70
N LEU A 222 -17.22 3.41 -15.72
CA LEU A 222 -16.79 4.75 -15.37
C LEU A 222 -16.71 5.61 -16.63
N THR A 223 -17.12 6.87 -16.51
CA THR A 223 -17.04 7.85 -17.61
C THR A 223 -16.21 9.04 -17.22
N PHE A 224 -15.34 9.46 -18.13
CA PHE A 224 -14.61 10.70 -18.02
C PHE A 224 -15.47 11.86 -18.50
N GLU A 225 -15.44 12.95 -17.75
CA GLU A 225 -16.26 14.14 -18.00
C GLU A 225 -15.39 15.40 -18.00
N THR A 226 -15.65 16.30 -18.96
CA THR A 226 -14.99 17.61 -19.06
C THR A 226 -15.69 18.65 -18.18
N PRO A 227 -15.02 19.75 -17.77
CA PRO A 227 -15.63 20.76 -16.88
C PRO A 227 -16.84 21.47 -17.47
N THR A 228 -16.99 21.47 -18.79
CA THR A 228 -17.99 22.27 -19.51
C THR A 228 -19.37 21.62 -19.44
N GLY A 229 -20.34 22.30 -18.81
CA GLY A 229 -21.75 21.87 -18.81
C GLY A 229 -22.14 20.86 -17.75
N ILE A 230 -21.22 20.47 -16.85
CA ILE A 230 -21.51 19.44 -15.83
C ILE A 230 -22.10 20.05 -14.56
N ARG A 231 -23.16 19.44 -14.05
CA ARG A 231 -23.54 19.59 -12.65
C ARG A 231 -22.63 18.69 -11.80
N LYS A 232 -21.65 19.29 -11.10
CA LYS A 232 -20.83 18.57 -10.12
C LYS A 232 -21.74 17.90 -9.09
N HIS A 233 -21.55 16.62 -8.89
CA HIS A 233 -22.22 15.86 -7.84
C HIS A 233 -21.19 15.19 -6.91
N ALA A 234 -21.65 14.66 -5.79
CA ALA A 234 -20.82 14.12 -4.74
C ALA A 234 -19.93 12.93 -5.17
N TYR A 235 -20.20 12.30 -6.30
CA TYR A 235 -19.50 11.12 -6.79
C TYR A 235 -18.56 11.41 -7.97
N HIS A 236 -18.23 12.66 -8.20
CA HIS A 236 -17.17 13.04 -9.15
C HIS A 236 -15.80 12.98 -8.45
N LEU A 237 -14.92 12.13 -8.95
CA LEU A 237 -13.52 12.16 -8.59
C LEU A 237 -12.85 13.27 -9.39
N ASP A 238 -12.30 14.25 -8.71
CA ASP A 238 -11.51 15.32 -9.30
C ASP A 238 -10.10 14.80 -9.60
N ILE A 239 -9.77 14.65 -10.89
CA ILE A 239 -8.50 14.07 -11.35
C ILE A 239 -7.35 15.04 -11.08
N ALA A 240 -7.54 16.35 -11.26
CA ALA A 240 -6.53 17.35 -10.96
C ALA A 240 -6.11 17.29 -9.49
N LYS A 241 -7.10 17.22 -8.58
CA LYS A 241 -6.86 17.08 -7.15
C LYS A 241 -6.20 15.73 -6.81
N LEU A 242 -6.60 14.64 -7.48
CA LEU A 242 -6.02 13.31 -7.26
C LEU A 242 -4.53 13.26 -7.61
N LEU A 243 -4.15 13.89 -8.74
CA LEU A 243 -2.78 13.92 -9.24
C LEU A 243 -1.96 15.07 -8.63
N GLY A 244 -2.61 16.05 -7.99
CA GLY A 244 -1.95 17.24 -7.45
C GLY A 244 -1.38 18.16 -8.55
N GLU A 245 -2.04 18.22 -9.72
CA GLU A 245 -1.60 18.97 -10.89
C GLU A 245 -2.76 19.71 -11.54
N GLU A 246 -2.47 20.85 -12.17
CA GLU A 246 -3.43 21.54 -13.03
C GLU A 246 -3.56 20.80 -14.36
N LEU A 247 -4.79 20.52 -14.77
CA LEU A 247 -5.07 19.84 -16.03
C LEU A 247 -5.45 20.84 -17.13
N PRO A 248 -4.94 20.65 -18.37
CA PRO A 248 -5.40 21.40 -19.54
C PRO A 248 -6.92 21.25 -19.74
N ALA A 249 -7.58 22.29 -20.25
CA ALA A 249 -9.04 22.30 -20.43
C ALA A 249 -9.57 21.20 -21.37
N GLU A 250 -8.72 20.72 -22.27
CA GLU A 250 -9.04 19.67 -23.24
C GLU A 250 -9.05 18.27 -22.62
N ILE A 251 -8.47 18.10 -21.42
CA ILE A 251 -8.44 16.84 -20.71
C ILE A 251 -9.65 16.78 -19.77
N PRO A 252 -10.34 15.64 -19.64
CA PRO A 252 -11.41 15.51 -18.67
C PRO A 252 -10.89 15.68 -17.26
N HIS A 253 -11.59 16.50 -16.48
CA HIS A 253 -11.22 16.81 -15.10
C HIS A 253 -11.88 15.90 -14.08
N PHE A 254 -12.93 15.19 -14.48
CA PHE A 254 -13.74 14.40 -13.55
C PHE A 254 -13.93 12.97 -14.06
N LEU A 255 -13.97 12.05 -13.08
CA LEU A 255 -14.38 10.67 -13.30
C LEU A 255 -15.69 10.44 -12.54
N ASP A 256 -16.78 10.11 -13.26
CA ASP A 256 -18.07 9.78 -12.65
C ASP A 256 -18.03 8.38 -12.03
N MET A 257 -18.16 8.32 -10.70
CA MET A 257 -18.10 7.08 -9.92
C MET A 257 -19.46 6.57 -9.46
N ARG A 258 -20.59 7.21 -9.81
CA ARG A 258 -21.94 6.85 -9.30
C ARG A 258 -22.21 5.35 -9.39
N VAL A 259 -21.97 4.76 -10.55
CA VAL A 259 -22.25 3.33 -10.78
C VAL A 259 -21.35 2.43 -9.92
N VAL A 260 -20.09 2.81 -9.71
CA VAL A 260 -19.14 2.04 -8.89
C VAL A 260 -19.53 2.12 -7.42
N VAL A 261 -19.87 3.30 -6.90
CA VAL A 261 -20.32 3.46 -5.51
C VAL A 261 -21.61 2.68 -5.27
N HIS A 262 -22.57 2.72 -6.19
CA HIS A 262 -23.77 1.91 -6.09
C HIS A 262 -23.46 0.40 -6.08
N LYS A 263 -22.51 -0.06 -6.90
CA LYS A 263 -22.08 -1.46 -6.87
C LYS A 263 -21.37 -1.85 -5.57
N LEU A 264 -20.60 -0.93 -4.98
CA LEU A 264 -19.99 -1.15 -3.66
C LEU A 264 -21.09 -1.36 -2.61
N ALA A 265 -22.06 -0.45 -2.51
CA ALA A 265 -23.17 -0.56 -1.57
C ALA A 265 -23.96 -1.87 -1.77
N GLN A 266 -24.24 -2.26 -3.02
CA GLN A 266 -24.89 -3.55 -3.31
C GLN A 266 -24.04 -4.75 -2.84
N ARG A 267 -22.72 -4.72 -3.01
CA ARG A 267 -21.84 -5.81 -2.55
C ARG A 267 -21.77 -5.89 -1.03
N ILE A 268 -21.70 -4.74 -0.36
CA ILE A 268 -21.73 -4.65 1.10
C ILE A 268 -23.00 -5.32 1.62
N LYS A 269 -24.18 -4.90 1.11
CA LYS A 269 -25.46 -5.48 1.53
C LYS A 269 -25.51 -6.99 1.33
N LYS A 270 -25.07 -7.50 0.17
CA LYS A 270 -25.05 -8.93 -0.12
C LYS A 270 -24.14 -9.73 0.80
N LEU A 271 -22.99 -9.17 1.19
CA LEU A 271 -22.10 -9.78 2.20
C LEU A 271 -22.76 -9.82 3.58
N GLU A 272 -23.48 -8.75 3.96
CA GLU A 272 -24.25 -8.68 5.21
C GLU A 272 -25.42 -9.66 5.22
N ASP A 273 -26.05 -9.89 4.07
CA ASP A 273 -27.10 -10.90 3.85
C ASP A 273 -26.55 -12.34 3.80
N GLY A 274 -25.22 -12.54 3.96
CA GLY A 274 -24.57 -13.84 4.06
C GLY A 274 -24.00 -14.41 2.76
N GLU A 275 -24.01 -13.67 1.63
CA GLU A 275 -23.33 -14.12 0.41
C GLU A 275 -21.80 -14.18 0.63
N SER A 276 -21.15 -15.19 0.06
CA SER A 276 -19.69 -15.32 0.18
C SER A 276 -18.94 -14.32 -0.73
N PRO A 277 -17.73 -13.86 -0.33
CA PRO A 277 -16.89 -13.03 -1.19
C PRO A 277 -16.58 -13.68 -2.54
N GLU A 278 -16.47 -15.00 -2.58
CA GLU A 278 -16.21 -15.75 -3.81
C GLU A 278 -17.40 -15.70 -4.77
N ALA A 279 -18.63 -15.90 -4.27
CA ALA A 279 -19.86 -15.77 -5.06
C ALA A 279 -19.99 -14.35 -5.65
N LEU A 280 -19.59 -13.34 -4.88
CA LEU A 280 -19.54 -11.94 -5.31
C LEU A 280 -18.33 -11.61 -6.20
N LYS A 281 -17.49 -12.62 -6.51
CA LYS A 281 -16.28 -12.49 -7.36
C LYS A 281 -15.22 -11.55 -6.77
N LEU A 282 -15.19 -11.38 -5.45
CA LEU A 282 -14.17 -10.63 -4.73
C LEU A 282 -12.91 -11.47 -4.43
N GLY A 283 -13.03 -12.81 -4.56
CA GLY A 283 -11.98 -13.78 -4.27
C GLY A 283 -12.24 -14.52 -2.97
N ARG A 284 -11.32 -15.45 -2.63
CA ARG A 284 -11.45 -16.34 -1.46
C ARG A 284 -10.51 -15.98 -0.29
N PHE A 285 -9.76 -14.88 -0.41
CA PHE A 285 -8.70 -14.57 0.54
C PHE A 285 -9.18 -13.83 1.79
N LEU A 286 -10.39 -13.27 1.77
CA LEU A 286 -10.99 -12.58 2.90
C LEU A 286 -12.26 -13.31 3.35
N SER A 287 -12.51 -13.33 4.66
CA SER A 287 -13.82 -13.72 5.20
C SER A 287 -14.89 -12.68 4.80
N ALA A 288 -16.17 -13.06 4.89
CA ALA A 288 -17.28 -12.13 4.59
C ALA A 288 -17.18 -10.84 5.43
N ALA A 289 -16.95 -10.98 6.75
CA ALA A 289 -16.79 -9.84 7.65
C ALA A 289 -15.60 -8.93 7.26
N ALA A 290 -14.43 -9.52 6.92
CA ALA A 290 -13.28 -8.74 6.47
C ALA A 290 -13.49 -8.06 5.12
N ALA A 291 -14.20 -8.71 4.19
CA ALA A 291 -14.55 -8.14 2.91
C ALA A 291 -15.57 -6.98 3.07
N THR A 292 -16.57 -7.15 3.95
CA THR A 292 -17.54 -6.08 4.28
C THR A 292 -16.83 -4.84 4.82
N ARG A 293 -15.95 -5.01 5.83
CA ARG A 293 -15.17 -3.89 6.38
C ARG A 293 -14.34 -3.19 5.31
N LEU A 294 -13.62 -3.97 4.47
CA LEU A 294 -12.84 -3.41 3.37
C LEU A 294 -13.70 -2.59 2.40
N LEU A 295 -14.85 -3.12 1.96
CA LEU A 295 -15.69 -2.40 1.01
C LEU A 295 -16.31 -1.14 1.62
N LYS A 296 -16.69 -1.16 2.91
CA LYS A 296 -17.16 0.03 3.64
C LYS A 296 -16.06 1.09 3.75
N ASP A 297 -14.82 0.67 4.02
CA ASP A 297 -13.69 1.58 4.07
C ASP A 297 -13.39 2.22 2.71
N ILE A 298 -13.43 1.44 1.62
CA ILE A 298 -13.32 1.96 0.26
C ILE A 298 -14.45 2.93 -0.07
N GLU A 299 -15.69 2.58 0.24
CA GLU A 299 -16.85 3.46 0.04
C GLU A 299 -16.63 4.80 0.73
N LYS A 300 -16.17 4.78 1.99
CA LYS A 300 -15.83 6.00 2.74
C LYS A 300 -14.74 6.84 2.06
N HIS A 301 -13.72 6.21 1.48
CA HIS A 301 -12.65 6.92 0.75
C HIS A 301 -13.12 7.52 -0.57
N LEU A 302 -14.07 6.87 -1.25
CA LEU A 302 -14.64 7.37 -2.50
C LEU A 302 -15.74 8.41 -2.30
N HIS A 303 -16.26 8.59 -1.08
CA HIS A 303 -17.14 9.70 -0.76
C HIS A 303 -16.36 11.02 -0.63
N PRO A 304 -16.94 12.14 -1.08
CA PRO A 304 -16.33 13.44 -0.91
C PRO A 304 -16.15 13.70 0.59
N ARG A 305 -14.92 13.80 1.03
CA ARG A 305 -14.60 14.14 2.41
C ARG A 305 -15.21 15.50 2.74
N ARG A 306 -16.07 15.54 3.73
CA ARG A 306 -16.31 16.78 4.46
C ARG A 306 -14.98 17.16 5.09
N SER A 307 -14.44 18.29 4.68
CA SER A 307 -13.24 18.92 5.24
C SER A 307 -13.51 19.25 6.72
N GLY A 308 -13.18 18.34 7.59
CA GLY A 308 -13.37 18.40 9.03
C GLY A 308 -12.27 17.66 9.79
N GLU A 309 -11.21 17.24 9.11
CA GLU A 309 -10.07 16.65 9.79
C GLU A 309 -9.32 17.75 10.55
N SER A 310 -9.15 17.53 11.84
CA SER A 310 -8.43 18.37 12.79
C SER A 310 -7.12 18.88 12.20
N SER A 311 -6.96 20.19 12.16
CA SER A 311 -5.74 20.89 11.72
C SER A 311 -4.66 20.88 12.81
N ALA A 312 -4.54 19.82 13.60
CA ALA A 312 -3.44 19.68 14.55
C ALA A 312 -2.13 19.69 13.76
N SER A 313 -1.25 20.61 14.07
CA SER A 313 0.09 20.72 13.50
C SER A 313 1.11 20.87 14.61
N GLY A 314 2.30 20.32 14.45
CA GLY A 314 3.36 20.45 15.44
C GLY A 314 4.35 19.30 15.41
N GLU A 315 5.29 19.33 16.33
CA GLU A 315 6.21 18.21 16.55
C GLU A 315 5.53 17.15 17.43
N LEU A 316 5.78 15.89 17.07
CA LEU A 316 5.31 14.70 17.78
C LEU A 316 6.51 13.92 18.30
N ASP A 317 6.49 13.59 19.58
CA ASP A 317 7.33 12.52 20.12
C ASP A 317 6.54 11.20 20.03
N VAL A 318 6.94 10.29 19.15
CA VAL A 318 6.22 9.04 18.85
C VAL A 318 7.01 7.85 19.38
N VAL A 319 6.33 6.93 20.03
CA VAL A 319 6.85 5.61 20.41
C VAL A 319 6.09 4.51 19.68
N PHE A 320 6.75 3.38 19.42
CA PHE A 320 6.21 2.28 18.64
C PHE A 320 6.11 1.01 19.45
N GLY A 321 5.01 0.28 19.26
CA GLY A 321 4.75 -0.99 19.94
C GLY A 321 4.14 -0.85 21.33
N GLY A 322 3.56 -1.94 21.82
CA GLY A 322 2.76 -1.92 23.04
C GLY A 322 3.55 -1.59 24.32
N GLU A 323 4.79 -2.08 24.45
CA GLU A 323 5.59 -1.85 25.65
C GLU A 323 6.00 -0.37 25.81
N ASP A 324 6.48 0.26 24.73
CA ASP A 324 6.87 1.66 24.73
C ASP A 324 5.65 2.57 24.84
N ALA A 325 4.51 2.19 24.23
CA ALA A 325 3.24 2.89 24.36
C ALA A 325 2.73 2.86 25.81
N TYR A 326 2.79 1.68 26.48
CA TYR A 326 2.47 1.57 27.90
C TYR A 326 3.38 2.48 28.75
N GLY A 327 4.68 2.48 28.40
CA GLY A 327 5.67 3.30 29.09
C GLY A 327 5.37 4.79 29.00
N LEU A 328 5.04 5.28 27.80
CA LEU A 328 4.74 6.69 27.56
C LEU A 328 3.44 7.13 28.27
N LEU A 329 2.39 6.29 28.22
CA LEU A 329 1.09 6.59 28.83
C LEU A 329 1.14 6.60 30.35
N ASN A 330 1.90 5.68 30.96
CA ASN A 330 2.01 5.56 32.42
C ASN A 330 3.24 6.23 33.03
N ASN A 331 4.11 6.82 32.22
CA ASN A 331 5.40 7.38 32.62
C ASN A 331 6.25 6.37 33.46
N LYS A 332 6.20 5.09 33.08
CA LYS A 332 6.96 4.00 33.72
C LYS A 332 7.19 2.85 32.74
N THR A 333 8.34 2.17 32.86
CA THR A 333 8.63 0.99 32.03
C THR A 333 7.77 -0.19 32.45
N LEU A 334 7.35 -1.02 31.48
CA LEU A 334 6.71 -2.30 31.75
C LEU A 334 7.78 -3.30 32.26
N ASN A 335 7.67 -3.74 33.51
CA ASN A 335 8.44 -4.88 33.99
C ASN A 335 7.77 -6.17 33.47
N SER A 336 8.18 -6.62 32.29
CA SER A 336 7.65 -7.83 31.66
C SER A 336 8.03 -9.11 32.39
N LEU A 337 9.02 -9.07 33.27
CA LEU A 337 9.57 -10.23 33.97
C LEU A 337 9.54 -10.03 35.49
N GLU A 338 8.60 -10.66 36.14
CA GLU A 338 8.68 -10.93 37.60
C GLU A 338 9.57 -12.13 37.90
N THR A 339 10.55 -12.45 37.08
CA THR A 339 11.51 -13.54 37.38
C THR A 339 12.82 -13.41 36.64
N GLU A 340 13.85 -13.25 37.46
CA GLU A 340 15.25 -13.58 37.24
C GLU A 340 15.79 -13.90 35.84
N GLY A 341 16.48 -12.95 35.24
CA GLY A 341 17.85 -13.11 34.75
C GLY A 341 18.13 -13.89 33.47
N ALA A 342 17.29 -14.80 32.97
CA ALA A 342 17.67 -15.68 31.85
C ALA A 342 16.82 -15.54 30.57
N ALA A 343 15.63 -14.98 30.64
CA ALA A 343 14.70 -14.95 29.51
C ALA A 343 14.90 -13.75 28.54
N ASP A 344 15.54 -12.69 29.01
CA ASP A 344 15.70 -11.44 28.25
C ASP A 344 16.60 -11.60 27.01
N ARG A 345 17.62 -12.47 27.09
CA ARG A 345 18.52 -12.73 25.97
C ARG A 345 17.86 -13.53 24.83
N SER A 346 16.88 -14.37 25.16
CA SER A 346 16.20 -15.25 24.19
C SER A 346 15.20 -14.49 23.31
N LEU A 347 14.53 -13.48 23.85
CA LEU A 347 13.57 -12.65 23.10
C LEU A 347 14.28 -11.68 22.14
N SER A 348 15.44 -11.15 22.54
CA SER A 348 16.30 -10.33 21.67
C SER A 348 16.81 -11.14 20.48
N TYR A 349 17.27 -12.37 20.68
CA TYR A 349 17.68 -13.28 19.61
C TYR A 349 16.54 -13.67 18.66
N GLN A 350 15.31 -13.82 19.15
CA GLN A 350 14.16 -14.13 18.29
C GLN A 350 13.71 -12.94 17.44
N ARG A 351 13.76 -11.74 18.00
CA ARG A 351 13.49 -10.50 17.23
C ARG A 351 14.58 -10.27 16.17
N MET A 352 15.84 -10.57 16.49
CA MET A 352 16.94 -10.52 15.54
C MET A 352 16.78 -11.52 14.38
N ALA A 353 16.38 -12.75 14.67
CA ALA A 353 16.15 -13.79 13.66
C ALA A 353 14.91 -13.52 12.78
N GLN A 354 13.90 -12.84 13.31
CA GLN A 354 12.63 -12.60 12.64
C GLN A 354 12.60 -11.25 11.89
N PHE A 355 13.38 -10.25 12.34
CA PHE A 355 13.34 -8.86 11.83
C PHE A 355 14.69 -8.31 11.39
N GLY A 356 15.78 -9.08 11.51
CA GLY A 356 17.09 -8.73 10.98
C GLY A 356 17.85 -7.61 11.71
N PHE A 357 17.42 -7.22 12.92
CA PHE A 357 18.14 -6.22 13.73
C PHE A 357 17.93 -6.44 15.22
N ASP A 358 18.99 -6.15 15.98
CA ASP A 358 18.98 -6.13 17.43
C ASP A 358 19.25 -4.70 17.93
N ARG A 359 18.44 -4.26 18.89
CA ARG A 359 18.86 -3.15 19.76
C ARG A 359 19.81 -3.74 20.79
N VAL A 360 21.08 -3.90 20.44
CA VAL A 360 22.11 -4.23 21.42
C VAL A 360 22.15 -3.09 22.42
N SER A 361 21.54 -3.31 23.54
CA SER A 361 21.68 -2.47 24.72
C SER A 361 23.17 -2.47 25.09
N GLN A 362 23.81 -1.33 24.95
CA GLN A 362 25.04 -1.07 25.68
C GLN A 362 24.72 -1.29 27.15
N MET A 363 25.46 -2.19 27.82
CA MET A 363 25.32 -2.40 29.27
C MET A 363 25.49 -1.07 30.00
N PRO A 364 24.54 -0.63 30.81
CA PRO A 364 24.70 0.58 31.57
C PRO A 364 25.49 0.29 32.83
N THR A 365 26.63 0.95 32.97
CA THR A 365 27.19 1.30 34.28
C THR A 365 26.14 2.07 35.09
N ALA A 366 25.98 1.69 36.35
CA ALA A 366 25.00 2.25 37.28
C ALA A 366 25.16 3.80 37.43
N VAL A 367 24.38 4.53 36.68
CA VAL A 367 24.13 5.98 36.88
C VAL A 367 22.63 6.16 36.77
N THR A 368 22.04 6.88 37.71
CA THR A 368 20.63 7.26 37.84
C THR A 368 19.96 7.47 36.45
N LYS A 369 19.27 6.43 35.96
CA LYS A 369 18.57 6.46 34.67
C LYS A 369 17.37 7.40 34.77
N LYS A 370 17.39 8.52 34.06
CA LYS A 370 16.14 9.08 33.51
C LYS A 370 15.49 7.97 32.70
N LEU A 371 14.22 7.67 32.97
CA LEU A 371 13.43 6.74 32.16
C LEU A 371 13.37 7.28 30.72
N GLY A 372 14.34 6.94 29.90
CA GLY A 372 14.35 7.28 28.48
C GLY A 372 13.55 6.25 27.73
N ILE A 373 12.24 6.43 27.59
CA ILE A 373 11.45 5.69 26.61
C ILE A 373 11.94 6.17 25.24
N PRO A 374 12.45 5.26 24.38
CA PRO A 374 12.99 5.68 23.10
C PRO A 374 11.86 6.23 22.22
N SER A 375 11.81 7.55 22.08
CA SER A 375 10.86 8.22 21.20
C SER A 375 11.55 8.74 19.94
N GLU A 376 10.80 8.80 18.86
CA GLU A 376 11.20 9.40 17.59
C GLU A 376 10.46 10.72 17.37
N ARG A 377 11.17 11.72 16.85
CA ARG A 377 10.54 12.98 16.46
C ARG A 377 9.95 12.92 15.07
N TRP A 378 8.68 13.23 14.98
CA TRP A 378 7.92 13.36 13.76
C TRP A 378 7.27 14.75 13.67
N ARG A 379 7.02 15.23 12.47
CA ARG A 379 6.28 16.48 12.23
C ARG A 379 4.89 16.16 11.71
N LEU A 380 3.86 16.63 12.42
CA LEU A 380 2.47 16.53 11.99
C LEU A 380 2.06 17.81 11.24
N ALA A 381 1.49 17.65 10.04
CA ALA A 381 0.87 18.72 9.28
C ALA A 381 -0.26 18.12 8.43
N ASP A 382 -1.42 18.74 8.41
CA ASP A 382 -2.59 18.33 7.62
C ASP A 382 -2.96 16.83 7.78
N GLY A 383 -2.87 16.33 9.03
CA GLY A 383 -3.19 14.92 9.35
C GLY A 383 -2.13 13.90 8.87
N ILE A 384 -0.99 14.36 8.34
CA ILE A 384 0.13 13.53 7.93
C ILE A 384 1.33 13.77 8.84
N ALA A 385 1.82 12.71 9.45
CA ALA A 385 3.06 12.75 10.22
C ALA A 385 4.24 12.40 9.32
N THR A 386 5.33 13.16 9.40
CA THR A 386 6.52 12.96 8.56
C THR A 386 7.76 12.78 9.40
N ARG A 387 8.66 11.86 8.99
CA ARG A 387 9.99 11.63 9.54
C ARG A 387 11.03 11.90 8.47
N ALA A 388 12.01 12.76 8.79
CA ALA A 388 13.11 13.04 7.88
C ALA A 388 14.03 11.81 7.72
N PRO A 389 14.67 11.63 6.55
CA PRO A 389 15.62 10.55 6.34
C PRO A 389 16.82 10.67 7.30
N GLY A 390 17.35 9.52 7.74
CA GLY A 390 18.53 9.46 8.60
C GLY A 390 18.32 9.88 10.06
N THR A 391 17.11 10.25 10.48
CA THR A 391 16.85 10.63 11.89
C THR A 391 16.69 9.44 12.82
N SER A 392 16.44 8.26 12.30
CA SER A 392 16.33 7.01 13.05
C SER A 392 16.70 5.82 12.16
N GLU A 393 17.30 4.80 12.75
CA GLU A 393 17.61 3.51 12.08
C GLU A 393 16.44 2.53 12.15
N SER A 394 15.36 2.86 12.88
CA SER A 394 14.23 1.98 13.03
C SER A 394 13.48 1.79 11.71
N ARG A 395 13.20 0.53 11.40
CA ARG A 395 12.37 0.14 10.26
C ARG A 395 10.94 -0.11 10.73
N LEU A 396 10.00 0.60 10.13
CA LEU A 396 8.61 0.64 10.55
C LEU A 396 7.71 -0.08 9.55
N LEU A 397 6.65 -0.70 10.05
CA LEU A 397 5.62 -1.36 9.25
C LEU A 397 4.24 -0.89 9.71
N ALA A 398 3.34 -0.62 8.78
CA ALA A 398 1.95 -0.28 9.06
C ALA A 398 1.01 -1.45 8.68
N PRO A 399 -0.12 -1.62 9.40
CA PRO A 399 -0.53 -0.87 10.60
C PRO A 399 0.18 -1.36 11.87
N SER A 400 0.62 -0.44 12.73
CA SER A 400 1.26 -0.77 14.01
C SER A 400 0.78 0.15 15.14
N LEU A 401 0.87 -0.34 16.38
CA LEU A 401 0.47 0.43 17.55
C LEU A 401 1.50 1.51 17.86
N ILE A 402 1.00 2.70 18.20
CA ILE A 402 1.82 3.83 18.61
C ILE A 402 1.21 4.52 19.83
N ALA A 403 2.05 5.22 20.57
CA ALA A 403 1.59 6.32 21.39
C ALA A 403 2.44 7.56 21.07
N ALA A 404 1.83 8.72 21.15
CA ALA A 404 2.55 9.96 20.87
C ALA A 404 2.12 11.10 21.78
N ARG A 405 3.03 12.06 21.91
CA ARG A 405 2.81 13.32 22.62
C ARG A 405 3.01 14.47 21.64
N ILE A 406 2.00 15.33 21.54
CA ILE A 406 2.09 16.57 20.74
C ILE A 406 2.64 17.65 21.66
N ALA A 407 3.83 18.15 21.38
CA ALA A 407 4.55 19.11 22.24
C ALA A 407 4.52 18.68 23.73
N ASP A 408 4.10 19.54 24.64
CA ASP A 408 3.98 19.24 26.08
C ASP A 408 2.60 18.69 26.48
N GLY A 409 1.80 18.24 25.52
CA GLY A 409 0.45 17.69 25.74
C GLY A 409 0.45 16.32 26.41
N MET A 410 -0.75 15.83 26.73
CA MET A 410 -0.93 14.47 27.25
C MET A 410 -0.64 13.43 26.18
N PRO A 411 0.03 12.33 26.52
CA PRO A 411 0.26 11.25 25.56
C PRO A 411 -1.05 10.58 25.17
N THR A 412 -1.19 10.28 23.88
CA THR A 412 -2.38 9.67 23.28
C THR A 412 -2.01 8.37 22.58
N LEU A 413 -2.84 7.34 22.75
CA LEU A 413 -2.72 6.06 22.02
C LEU A 413 -3.27 6.20 20.60
N GLY A 414 -2.63 5.55 19.66
CA GLY A 414 -3.06 5.56 18.27
C GLY A 414 -2.51 4.38 17.47
N VAL A 415 -2.78 4.40 16.19
CA VAL A 415 -2.30 3.44 15.21
C VAL A 415 -1.60 4.19 14.08
N LEU A 416 -0.41 3.76 13.73
CA LEU A 416 0.24 4.08 12.47
C LEU A 416 -0.55 3.38 11.36
N ALA A 417 -1.60 4.03 10.85
CA ALA A 417 -2.58 3.40 9.97
C ALA A 417 -2.04 3.14 8.56
N SER A 418 -1.24 4.06 8.05
CA SER A 418 -0.50 3.86 6.79
C SER A 418 0.89 4.48 6.88
N LEU A 419 1.81 3.93 6.11
CA LEU A 419 3.18 4.40 6.02
C LEU A 419 3.64 4.32 4.57
N ARG A 420 4.31 5.36 4.10
CA ARG A 420 4.96 5.37 2.79
C ARG A 420 6.28 6.12 2.84
N ALA A 421 7.19 5.79 1.93
CA ALA A 421 8.42 6.54 1.74
C ALA A 421 8.33 7.38 0.46
N ASP A 422 8.73 8.62 0.56
CA ASP A 422 8.87 9.53 -0.57
C ASP A 422 10.20 9.28 -1.32
N HIS A 423 10.39 9.94 -2.46
CA HIS A 423 11.58 9.78 -3.30
C HIS A 423 12.87 10.25 -2.62
N ASP A 424 12.77 11.18 -1.68
CA ASP A 424 13.88 11.70 -0.88
C ASP A 424 14.19 10.86 0.36
N GLY A 425 13.50 9.73 0.55
CA GLY A 425 13.64 8.84 1.70
C GLY A 425 12.88 9.30 2.94
N ARG A 426 12.12 10.41 2.86
CA ARG A 426 11.22 10.85 3.93
C ARG A 426 10.09 9.84 4.11
N LEU A 427 9.77 9.50 5.35
CA LEU A 427 8.59 8.72 5.65
C LEU A 427 7.39 9.63 5.90
N ALA A 428 6.25 9.29 5.30
CA ALA A 428 4.98 9.95 5.50
C ALA A 428 3.95 8.93 6.00
N ALA A 429 3.27 9.24 7.08
CA ALA A 429 2.35 8.35 7.77
C ALA A 429 1.02 9.02 8.06
N ARG A 430 -0.07 8.25 7.97
CA ARG A 430 -1.33 8.64 8.58
C ARG A 430 -1.44 8.00 9.96
N LEU A 431 -1.74 8.82 10.95
CA LEU A 431 -1.98 8.40 12.32
C LEU A 431 -3.49 8.40 12.56
N ARG A 432 -3.97 7.36 13.23
CA ARG A 432 -5.35 7.29 13.70
C ARG A 432 -5.34 7.17 15.20
N TRP A 433 -5.83 8.19 15.87
CA TRP A 433 -5.94 8.23 17.31
C TRP A 433 -7.10 7.40 17.80
N GLN A 434 -6.96 6.80 18.98
CA GLN A 434 -8.06 6.12 19.64
C GLN A 434 -8.96 7.19 20.30
N ASN A 435 -10.27 7.07 20.05
CA ASN A 435 -11.26 7.91 20.69
C ASN A 435 -11.59 7.38 22.09
N GLY A 436 -12.19 8.24 22.92
CA GLY A 436 -12.60 7.88 24.27
C GLY A 436 -11.47 7.91 25.29
N THR A 437 -11.74 7.32 26.45
CA THR A 437 -10.77 7.22 27.55
C THR A 437 -9.93 5.96 27.38
N VAL A 438 -8.61 6.12 27.37
CA VAL A 438 -7.64 5.02 27.24
C VAL A 438 -6.97 4.79 28.59
N GLU A 439 -7.06 3.57 29.09
CA GLU A 439 -6.37 3.12 30.30
C GLU A 439 -5.31 2.08 29.91
N ALA A 440 -4.05 2.37 30.24
CA ALA A 440 -2.94 1.48 29.97
C ALA A 440 -2.68 0.58 31.18
N GLY A 441 -3.16 -0.66 31.08
CA GLY A 441 -2.96 -1.72 32.05
C GLY A 441 -2.10 -2.87 31.50
N THR A 442 -2.19 -4.01 32.17
CA THR A 442 -1.49 -5.24 31.78
C THR A 442 -2.42 -6.45 31.87
N LEU A 443 -2.11 -7.47 31.10
CA LEU A 443 -2.69 -8.81 31.26
C LEU A 443 -1.59 -9.85 31.42
N LYS A 444 -1.93 -11.00 32.02
CA LYS A 444 -1.03 -12.15 32.15
C LYS A 444 -1.29 -13.12 31.01
N ARG A 445 -0.23 -13.57 30.35
CA ARG A 445 -0.27 -14.65 29.36
C ARG A 445 0.80 -15.70 29.63
N LEU A 446 0.61 -16.90 29.10
CA LEU A 446 1.69 -17.87 29.05
C LEU A 446 2.78 -17.46 28.08
N ALA A 447 4.03 -17.53 28.48
CA ALA A 447 5.16 -17.29 27.60
C ALA A 447 5.12 -18.27 26.41
N PRO A 448 5.54 -17.87 25.20
CA PRO A 448 5.54 -18.73 24.01
C PRO A 448 6.34 -20.03 24.15
N ARG A 449 7.32 -20.04 25.05
CA ARG A 449 8.13 -21.22 25.38
C ARG A 449 8.21 -21.37 26.92
N GLY A 450 7.37 -22.23 27.45
CA GLY A 450 7.38 -22.61 28.88
C GLY A 450 6.08 -22.30 29.61
N ASN A 451 5.97 -22.73 30.85
CA ASN A 451 4.78 -22.56 31.72
C ASN A 451 4.85 -21.28 32.58
N LYS A 452 5.68 -20.27 32.18
CA LYS A 452 5.78 -19.02 32.93
C LYS A 452 4.73 -18.04 32.45
N LEU A 453 4.05 -17.41 33.41
CA LEU A 453 3.17 -16.27 33.14
C LEU A 453 4.02 -15.01 32.95
N VAL A 454 3.82 -14.31 31.82
CA VAL A 454 4.43 -13.02 31.54
C VAL A 454 3.35 -11.95 31.49
N ARG A 455 3.68 -10.74 31.95
CA ARG A 455 2.82 -9.59 31.81
C ARG A 455 3.07 -8.93 30.46
N VAL A 456 1.99 -8.62 29.76
CA VAL A 456 2.03 -7.87 28.51
C VAL A 456 1.13 -6.65 28.61
N PRO A 457 1.42 -5.57 27.85
CA PRO A 457 0.59 -4.37 27.89
C PRO A 457 -0.81 -4.67 27.36
N ALA A 458 -1.80 -3.99 27.93
CA ALA A 458 -3.19 -4.05 27.53
C ALA A 458 -3.80 -2.66 27.65
N PHE A 459 -4.48 -2.20 26.61
CA PHE A 459 -5.08 -0.87 26.55
C PHE A 459 -6.59 -1.03 26.52
N LEU A 460 -7.23 -0.70 27.63
CA LEU A 460 -8.69 -0.66 27.72
C LEU A 460 -9.16 0.71 27.20
N ILE A 461 -10.10 0.70 26.27
CA ILE A 461 -10.69 1.88 25.67
C ILE A 461 -12.17 1.88 25.99
N GLN A 462 -12.66 3.01 26.50
CA GLN A 462 -14.07 3.27 26.76
C GLN A 462 -14.54 4.44 25.88
N GLU A 463 -15.48 4.19 25.00
CA GLU A 463 -16.09 5.16 24.10
C GLU A 463 -17.62 4.99 24.13
N GLU A 464 -18.35 6.07 24.46
CA GLU A 464 -19.84 6.08 24.50
C GLU A 464 -20.50 4.92 25.30
N GLY A 465 -19.80 4.42 26.33
CA GLY A 465 -20.29 3.31 27.16
C GLY A 465 -19.94 1.91 26.62
N GLU A 466 -19.33 1.82 25.45
CA GLU A 466 -18.79 0.59 24.91
C GLU A 466 -17.32 0.42 25.30
N TYR A 467 -16.89 -0.84 25.43
CA TYR A 467 -15.52 -1.17 25.78
C TYR A 467 -14.82 -1.92 24.66
N SER A 468 -13.55 -1.59 24.47
CA SER A 468 -12.67 -2.32 23.57
C SER A 468 -11.28 -2.49 24.17
N LEU A 469 -10.53 -3.46 23.66
CA LEU A 469 -9.25 -3.87 24.22
C LEU A 469 -8.21 -4.02 23.11
N ILE A 470 -7.10 -3.27 23.22
CA ILE A 470 -5.93 -3.45 22.35
C ILE A 470 -4.84 -4.19 23.13
N VAL A 471 -4.29 -5.23 22.50
CA VAL A 471 -3.23 -6.07 23.07
C VAL A 471 -2.21 -6.45 22.00
N PRO A 472 -1.00 -6.91 22.39
CA PRO A 472 -0.04 -7.46 21.44
C PRO A 472 -0.64 -8.59 20.58
N ALA A 473 -0.23 -8.67 19.33
CA ALA A 473 -0.74 -9.65 18.37
C ALA A 473 -0.55 -11.11 18.82
N ASP A 474 0.45 -11.34 19.64
CA ASP A 474 0.82 -12.65 20.21
C ASP A 474 0.24 -12.90 21.62
N ALA A 475 -0.67 -12.05 22.11
CA ALA A 475 -1.27 -12.19 23.44
C ALA A 475 -2.10 -13.47 23.61
N GLY A 476 -2.49 -14.14 22.52
CA GLY A 476 -3.18 -15.44 22.57
C GLY A 476 -4.64 -15.37 23.04
N ILE A 477 -5.28 -14.21 22.93
CA ILE A 477 -6.67 -14.00 23.35
C ILE A 477 -7.63 -14.75 22.43
N ARG A 478 -8.66 -15.36 23.05
CA ARG A 478 -9.76 -16.03 22.34
C ARG A 478 -11.07 -15.29 22.59
N LEU A 479 -11.86 -15.15 21.54
CA LEU A 479 -13.20 -14.57 21.65
C LEU A 479 -14.08 -15.42 22.57
N GLY A 480 -14.91 -14.74 23.38
CA GLY A 480 -15.80 -15.39 24.35
C GLY A 480 -15.12 -15.88 25.64
N VAL A 481 -13.80 -15.75 25.78
CA VAL A 481 -13.05 -16.14 26.97
C VAL A 481 -12.71 -14.90 27.79
N VAL A 482 -12.93 -14.97 29.11
CA VAL A 482 -12.63 -13.86 30.03
C VAL A 482 -11.13 -13.56 30.03
N VAL A 483 -10.80 -12.29 29.94
CA VAL A 483 -9.45 -11.75 30.04
C VAL A 483 -9.34 -10.95 31.34
N GLU A 484 -8.38 -11.32 32.19
CA GLU A 484 -8.07 -10.59 33.43
C GLU A 484 -7.11 -9.43 33.13
N LEU A 485 -7.53 -8.23 33.52
CA LEU A 485 -6.76 -6.99 33.35
C LEU A 485 -6.26 -6.53 34.73
N THR A 486 -5.12 -5.88 34.74
CA THR A 486 -4.54 -5.29 35.96
C THR A 486 -4.15 -3.83 35.68
N GLY A 487 -4.57 -2.91 36.56
CA GLY A 487 -4.26 -1.49 36.43
C GLY A 487 -5.22 -0.72 35.55
N THR A 488 -6.40 -1.26 35.31
CA THR A 488 -7.52 -0.65 34.57
C THR A 488 -8.75 -0.58 35.48
N SER A 489 -9.72 0.26 35.14
CA SER A 489 -10.99 0.43 35.87
C SER A 489 -11.85 -0.85 35.87
N ILE A 490 -11.67 -1.69 34.86
CA ILE A 490 -12.34 -3.00 34.72
C ILE A 490 -11.28 -4.09 34.83
N ASN A 491 -11.50 -5.05 35.73
CA ASN A 491 -10.57 -6.16 35.96
C ASN A 491 -10.83 -7.37 35.07
N GLU A 492 -12.05 -7.53 34.54
CA GLU A 492 -12.44 -8.66 33.68
C GLU A 492 -13.21 -8.17 32.45
N LEU A 493 -12.76 -8.60 31.26
CA LEU A 493 -13.39 -8.28 30.00
C LEU A 493 -13.57 -9.55 29.17
N VAL A 494 -14.71 -9.68 28.47
CA VAL A 494 -14.97 -10.75 27.51
C VAL A 494 -14.85 -10.17 26.09
N PRO A 495 -13.79 -10.49 25.33
CA PRO A 495 -13.67 -10.12 23.92
C PRO A 495 -14.78 -10.78 23.09
N THR A 496 -15.52 -9.99 22.32
CA THR A 496 -16.68 -10.46 21.54
C THR A 496 -16.42 -10.51 20.04
N GLU A 497 -15.62 -9.59 19.53
CA GLU A 497 -15.32 -9.47 18.11
C GLU A 497 -13.91 -8.89 17.91
N THR A 498 -13.25 -9.28 16.81
CA THR A 498 -12.00 -8.64 16.38
C THR A 498 -12.34 -7.43 15.53
N LEU A 499 -12.07 -6.23 16.02
CA LEU A 499 -12.29 -4.97 15.29
C LEU A 499 -11.17 -4.73 14.26
N GLU A 500 -9.92 -4.95 14.68
CA GLU A 500 -8.77 -4.71 13.82
C GLU A 500 -7.59 -5.62 14.20
N ARG A 501 -6.75 -5.91 13.22
CA ARG A 501 -5.48 -6.62 13.42
C ARG A 501 -4.37 -5.87 12.72
N GLY A 502 -3.41 -5.39 13.49
CA GLY A 502 -2.16 -4.80 13.02
C GLY A 502 -1.02 -5.80 12.92
N THR A 503 0.17 -5.29 12.70
CA THR A 503 1.41 -6.10 12.64
C THR A 503 1.88 -6.55 14.01
N ASP A 504 1.63 -5.74 15.03
CA ASP A 504 2.08 -5.94 16.41
C ASP A 504 0.95 -5.89 17.45
N PHE A 505 -0.30 -5.66 17.02
CA PHE A 505 -1.45 -5.58 17.90
C PHE A 505 -2.70 -6.25 17.34
N VAL A 506 -3.66 -6.54 18.24
CA VAL A 506 -5.05 -6.87 17.89
C VAL A 506 -5.98 -6.01 18.75
N HIS A 507 -7.01 -5.46 18.12
CA HIS A 507 -8.07 -4.68 18.73
C HIS A 507 -9.36 -5.50 18.77
N TYR A 508 -9.94 -5.66 19.95
CA TYR A 508 -11.17 -6.42 20.18
C TYR A 508 -12.27 -5.51 20.74
N ALA A 509 -13.50 -5.68 20.28
CA ALA A 509 -14.67 -5.25 21.06
C ALA A 509 -14.82 -6.15 22.26
N GLY A 510 -15.32 -5.66 23.39
CA GLY A 510 -15.47 -6.45 24.59
C GLY A 510 -16.62 -5.98 25.48
N LYS A 511 -17.03 -6.86 26.38
CA LYS A 511 -18.04 -6.54 27.41
C LYS A 511 -17.43 -6.78 28.79
N PRO A 512 -17.63 -5.89 29.76
CA PRO A 512 -17.28 -6.13 31.16
C PRO A 512 -18.01 -7.39 31.65
N LYS A 513 -17.35 -8.13 32.54
CA LYS A 513 -17.97 -9.26 33.21
C LYS A 513 -18.39 -8.87 34.62
#